data_66b337fe75f15303762996b840c7f7ac
#
_entry.id   66b337fe75f15303762996b840c7f7ac
#
_cell.length_a   1.000
_cell.length_b   1.000
_cell.length_c   1.000
_cell.angle_alpha   90.00
_cell.angle_beta   90.00
_cell.angle_gamma   90.00
#
_symmetry.space_group_name_H-M   'P 1'
#
loop_
_entity.id
_entity.type
_entity.pdbx_description
1 polymer ?
#
loop_
_entity_poly.entity_id
_entity_poly.type
_entity_poly.pdbx_seq_one_letter_code
_entity_poly.pdbx_strand_id
1 'polypeptide(L)'
;MRKIFATILLCAGLSVAQAAPNVFNHLGIGAAVGTNGLSFEVATPITGFVNMRAGVSYMPGFTFHADADYTYSVATINRTGTVSLKGDLGRVQGQVIFNVYPAPVVPFYVAVGAYFGGGTLLKISGQAPELAALASTNGGAVIGGYKIPVDPQGNISGGLKVNSFRPYIGIGWGRAIPGKLVNFALDLGVQFQGKPELYTDYGEIDPAIVEDDNTFNKIADALKVYPTLTFKLNFRAF
;
A
#
# COMPACT_ATOMS: atom_id res chain seq x y z
N MET A 1 -0.11 -15.63 -24.51
CA MET A 1 0.03 -14.36 -23.80
C MET A 1 1.40 -14.18 -23.13
N ARG A 2 1.98 -15.18 -22.46
CA ARG A 2 3.34 -15.08 -21.84
C ARG A 2 4.48 -14.73 -22.82
N LYS A 3 4.39 -15.17 -24.09
CA LYS A 3 5.43 -14.89 -25.11
C LYS A 3 5.39 -13.48 -25.68
N ILE A 4 4.22 -12.83 -25.68
CA ILE A 4 4.06 -11.44 -26.15
C ILE A 4 4.65 -10.44 -25.15
N PHE A 5 4.46 -10.67 -23.86
CA PHE A 5 5.07 -9.83 -22.82
C PHE A 5 6.60 -9.89 -22.80
N ALA A 6 7.17 -11.08 -23.01
CA ALA A 6 8.62 -11.24 -23.13
C ALA A 6 9.21 -10.51 -24.34
N THR A 7 8.49 -10.51 -25.47
CA THR A 7 8.93 -9.84 -26.71
C THR A 7 8.87 -8.31 -26.56
N ILE A 8 7.84 -7.77 -25.91
CA ILE A 8 7.73 -6.32 -25.66
C ILE A 8 8.83 -5.85 -24.70
N LEU A 9 9.16 -6.65 -23.67
CA LEU A 9 10.23 -6.33 -22.73
C LEU A 9 11.61 -6.40 -23.41
N LEU A 10 11.81 -7.35 -24.31
CA LEU A 10 13.06 -7.52 -25.08
C LEU A 10 13.26 -6.40 -26.12
N CYS A 11 12.18 -5.97 -26.82
CA CYS A 11 12.24 -4.86 -27.76
C CYS A 11 12.49 -3.51 -27.06
N ALA A 12 11.96 -3.29 -25.85
CA ALA A 12 12.26 -2.12 -25.04
C ALA A 12 13.73 -2.09 -24.57
N GLY A 13 14.31 -3.26 -24.29
CA GLY A 13 15.72 -3.39 -23.88
C GLY A 13 16.74 -3.11 -25.01
N LEU A 14 16.40 -3.41 -26.26
CA LEU A 14 17.32 -3.23 -27.39
C LEU A 14 17.40 -1.80 -27.92
N SER A 15 16.38 -0.96 -27.68
CA SER A 15 16.40 0.46 -28.06
C SER A 15 17.23 1.34 -27.09
N VAL A 16 17.56 0.86 -25.92
CA VAL A 16 18.32 1.60 -24.88
C VAL A 16 19.81 1.74 -25.24
N ALA A 17 20.34 0.86 -26.11
CA ALA A 17 21.77 0.81 -26.41
C ALA A 17 22.29 1.95 -27.32
N GLN A 18 21.42 2.77 -27.92
CA GLN A 18 21.84 3.83 -28.86
C GLN A 18 21.57 5.27 -28.40
N ALA A 19 21.04 5.49 -27.19
CA ALA A 19 20.71 6.83 -26.68
C ALA A 19 21.56 7.23 -25.47
N ALA A 20 22.84 6.94 -25.52
CA ALA A 20 23.78 7.11 -24.39
C ALA A 20 24.28 8.54 -24.05
N PRO A 21 23.92 9.67 -24.70
CA PRO A 21 24.47 10.95 -24.23
C PRO A 21 23.68 11.66 -23.13
N ASN A 22 22.49 11.19 -22.72
CA ASN A 22 21.63 11.95 -21.82
C ASN A 22 21.20 11.20 -20.52
N VAL A 23 21.86 10.10 -20.19
CA VAL A 23 21.56 9.35 -18.97
C VAL A 23 22.10 10.10 -17.76
N PHE A 24 21.26 10.35 -16.77
CA PHE A 24 21.59 11.03 -15.51
C PHE A 24 22.16 12.47 -15.63
N ASN A 25 21.92 13.15 -16.75
CA ASN A 25 22.44 14.52 -16.95
C ASN A 25 21.54 15.62 -16.36
N HIS A 26 20.36 15.27 -15.91
CA HIS A 26 19.44 16.19 -15.23
C HIS A 26 18.83 15.51 -14.00
N LEU A 27 18.59 16.29 -12.96
CA LEU A 27 17.94 15.86 -11.75
C LEU A 27 16.68 16.69 -11.49
N GLY A 28 15.56 16.02 -11.31
CA GLY A 28 14.33 16.60 -10.78
C GLY A 28 14.12 16.19 -9.34
N ILE A 29 13.56 17.08 -8.54
CA ILE A 29 13.13 16.83 -7.16
C ILE A 29 11.65 17.10 -7.12
N GLY A 30 10.86 16.16 -6.60
CA GLY A 30 9.41 16.26 -6.50
C GLY A 30 8.90 16.15 -5.08
N ALA A 31 7.95 17.01 -4.74
CA ALA A 31 7.08 16.83 -3.58
C ALA A 31 5.66 16.59 -4.05
N ALA A 32 4.96 15.68 -3.40
CA ALA A 32 3.63 15.29 -3.84
C ALA A 32 2.68 15.03 -2.68
N VAL A 33 1.39 15.15 -2.95
CA VAL A 33 0.30 14.81 -2.05
C VAL A 33 -0.75 14.02 -2.81
N GLY A 34 -1.29 13.00 -2.18
CA GLY A 34 -2.30 12.15 -2.82
C GLY A 34 -2.84 11.07 -1.91
N THR A 35 -3.45 10.06 -2.51
CA THR A 35 -4.02 8.91 -1.79
C THR A 35 -2.97 8.09 -1.03
N ASN A 36 -1.68 8.19 -1.40
CA ASN A 36 -0.56 7.60 -0.68
C ASN A 36 0.02 8.50 0.44
N GLY A 37 -0.65 9.62 0.76
CA GLY A 37 -0.16 10.63 1.69
C GLY A 37 0.80 11.62 1.04
N LEU A 38 1.82 12.03 1.79
CA LEU A 38 2.89 12.91 1.34
C LEU A 38 4.00 12.07 0.70
N SER A 39 4.56 12.56 -0.41
CA SER A 39 5.64 11.86 -1.11
C SER A 39 6.76 12.81 -1.46
N PHE A 40 8.00 12.29 -1.40
CA PHE A 40 9.20 12.96 -1.90
C PHE A 40 9.87 12.04 -2.90
N GLU A 41 10.21 12.58 -4.06
CA GLU A 41 10.82 11.79 -5.13
C GLU A 41 11.95 12.54 -5.81
N VAL A 42 12.89 11.78 -6.35
CA VAL A 42 13.92 12.26 -7.27
C VAL A 42 13.69 11.63 -8.63
N ALA A 43 13.94 12.37 -9.70
CA ALA A 43 13.75 11.92 -11.06
C ALA A 43 14.97 12.20 -11.90
N THR A 44 15.29 11.27 -12.80
CA THR A 44 16.39 11.40 -13.75
C THR A 44 16.00 10.82 -15.11
N PRO A 45 16.51 11.36 -16.23
CA PRO A 45 16.27 10.78 -17.54
C PRO A 45 17.09 9.50 -17.73
N ILE A 46 16.46 8.47 -18.26
CA ILE A 46 17.12 7.24 -18.70
C ILE A 46 17.30 7.26 -20.21
N THR A 47 16.30 7.77 -20.92
CA THR A 47 16.36 8.01 -22.37
C THR A 47 15.67 9.33 -22.70
N GLY A 48 15.66 9.74 -23.97
CA GLY A 48 14.96 10.94 -24.41
C GLY A 48 13.43 10.92 -24.18
N PHE A 49 12.86 9.74 -23.92
CA PHE A 49 11.43 9.55 -23.71
C PHE A 49 11.08 8.78 -22.42
N VAL A 50 12.07 8.34 -21.62
CA VAL A 50 11.85 7.62 -20.36
C VAL A 50 12.58 8.33 -19.23
N ASN A 51 11.83 8.67 -18.20
CA ASN A 51 12.38 9.16 -16.94
C ASN A 51 12.14 8.14 -15.83
N MET A 52 13.13 7.90 -14.98
CA MET A 52 12.98 7.13 -13.74
C MET A 52 12.71 8.09 -12.58
N ARG A 53 11.78 7.70 -11.73
CA ARG A 53 11.51 8.35 -10.45
C ARG A 53 11.70 7.35 -9.32
N ALA A 54 12.40 7.77 -8.28
CA ALA A 54 12.53 7.00 -7.04
C ALA A 54 12.17 7.89 -5.86
N GLY A 55 11.47 7.37 -4.88
CA GLY A 55 11.02 8.18 -3.77
C GLY A 55 10.42 7.40 -2.61
N VAL A 56 9.93 8.15 -1.64
CA VAL A 56 9.28 7.64 -0.43
C VAL A 56 7.95 8.36 -0.25
N SER A 57 6.90 7.60 0.10
CA SER A 57 5.60 8.12 0.47
C SER A 57 5.35 7.83 1.95
N TYR A 58 4.81 8.81 2.63
CA TYR A 58 4.43 8.76 4.04
C TYR A 58 2.95 9.09 4.18
N MET A 59 2.16 8.12 4.61
CA MET A 59 0.79 8.33 5.03
C MET A 59 0.78 8.56 6.54
N PRO A 60 0.36 9.75 7.01
CA PRO A 60 0.20 10.01 8.43
C PRO A 60 -0.75 9.00 9.05
N GLY A 61 -0.47 8.59 10.27
CA GLY A 61 -1.36 7.74 11.04
C GLY A 61 -2.66 8.46 11.37
N PHE A 62 -3.75 8.04 10.73
CA PHE A 62 -5.09 8.44 11.12
C PHE A 62 -5.60 7.42 12.14
N THR A 63 -5.71 7.86 13.38
CA THR A 63 -6.26 7.05 14.45
C THR A 63 -7.75 7.24 14.55
N PHE A 64 -8.49 6.15 14.57
CA PHE A 64 -9.92 6.14 14.88
C PHE A 64 -10.21 5.13 15.97
N HIS A 65 -11.32 5.31 16.67
CA HIS A 65 -11.79 4.39 17.68
C HIS A 65 -13.12 3.80 17.23
N ALA A 66 -13.29 2.52 17.45
CA ALA A 66 -14.51 1.79 17.20
C ALA A 66 -14.74 0.79 18.31
N ASP A 67 -15.96 0.69 18.79
CA ASP A 67 -16.33 -0.33 19.77
C ASP A 67 -16.75 -1.59 19.02
N ALA A 68 -16.25 -2.73 19.47
CA ALA A 68 -16.59 -4.03 18.93
C ALA A 68 -17.07 -4.96 20.05
N ASP A 69 -18.17 -5.64 19.77
CA ASP A 69 -18.66 -6.68 20.65
C ASP A 69 -17.86 -7.97 20.42
N TYR A 70 -17.48 -8.59 21.52
CA TYR A 70 -16.79 -9.88 21.49
C TYR A 70 -17.54 -10.90 22.35
N THR A 71 -17.40 -12.16 21.95
CA THR A 71 -17.90 -13.30 22.69
C THR A 71 -16.72 -14.19 23.09
N TYR A 72 -16.74 -14.67 24.32
CA TYR A 72 -15.77 -15.63 24.81
C TYR A 72 -16.42 -16.67 25.68
N SER A 73 -15.81 -17.86 25.75
CA SER A 73 -16.33 -18.98 26.53
C SER A 73 -15.36 -19.33 27.64
N VAL A 74 -15.85 -19.32 28.87
CA VAL A 74 -15.12 -19.82 30.05
C VAL A 74 -15.94 -20.96 30.66
N ALA A 75 -15.36 -22.17 30.70
CA ALA A 75 -15.97 -23.37 31.29
C ALA A 75 -17.43 -23.59 30.84
N THR A 76 -17.70 -23.63 29.53
CA THR A 76 -19.04 -23.83 28.93
C THR A 76 -20.03 -22.65 29.05
N ILE A 77 -19.66 -21.54 29.62
CA ILE A 77 -20.51 -20.34 29.70
C ILE A 77 -20.03 -19.32 28.68
N ASN A 78 -20.90 -18.96 27.74
CA ASN A 78 -20.64 -17.86 26.80
C ASN A 78 -20.90 -16.52 27.51
N ARG A 79 -19.94 -15.62 27.38
CA ARG A 79 -20.03 -14.24 27.86
C ARG A 79 -19.79 -13.30 26.69
N THR A 80 -20.46 -12.17 26.74
CA THR A 80 -20.28 -11.07 25.79
C THR A 80 -19.71 -9.87 26.52
N GLY A 81 -18.89 -9.10 25.81
CA GLY A 81 -18.35 -7.82 26.27
C GLY A 81 -18.14 -6.91 25.09
N THR A 82 -17.83 -5.65 25.37
CA THR A 82 -17.49 -4.65 24.35
C THR A 82 -16.06 -4.19 24.58
N VAL A 83 -15.26 -4.17 23.53
CA VAL A 83 -13.88 -3.68 23.55
C VAL A 83 -13.76 -2.46 22.67
N SER A 84 -13.12 -1.40 23.17
CA SER A 84 -12.76 -0.24 22.37
C SER A 84 -11.49 -0.54 21.60
N LEU A 85 -11.61 -0.58 20.29
CA LEU A 85 -10.53 -0.83 19.34
C LEU A 85 -10.01 0.48 18.77
N LYS A 86 -8.70 0.63 18.77
CA LYS A 86 -7.98 1.73 18.13
C LYS A 86 -7.44 1.24 16.81
N GLY A 87 -7.88 1.86 15.70
CA GLY A 87 -7.35 1.63 14.36
C GLY A 87 -6.35 2.71 13.95
N ASP A 88 -5.25 2.32 13.30
CA ASP A 88 -4.24 3.22 12.74
C ASP A 88 -3.93 2.85 11.29
N LEU A 89 -3.94 3.85 10.40
CA LEU A 89 -3.72 3.70 8.95
C LEU A 89 -2.33 4.15 8.49
N GLY A 90 -1.45 4.53 9.42
CA GLY A 90 -0.12 5.05 9.09
C GLY A 90 0.75 4.05 8.36
N ARG A 91 1.39 4.48 7.28
CA ARG A 91 2.37 3.64 6.56
C ARG A 91 3.44 4.44 5.85
N VAL A 92 4.61 3.81 5.69
CA VAL A 92 5.72 4.31 4.86
C VAL A 92 5.99 3.32 3.75
N GLN A 93 6.17 3.80 2.54
CA GLN A 93 6.48 2.97 1.36
C GLN A 93 7.49 3.65 0.45
N GLY A 94 8.42 2.88 -0.09
CA GLY A 94 9.30 3.29 -1.17
C GLY A 94 8.63 3.12 -2.53
N GLN A 95 9.11 3.83 -3.55
CA GLN A 95 8.63 3.67 -4.92
C GLN A 95 9.76 3.80 -5.94
N VAL A 96 9.67 3.02 -7.01
CA VAL A 96 10.48 3.20 -8.23
C VAL A 96 9.53 3.10 -9.42
N ILE A 97 9.43 4.18 -10.19
CA ILE A 97 8.47 4.32 -11.29
C ILE A 97 9.17 4.89 -12.50
N PHE A 98 8.86 4.35 -13.66
CA PHE A 98 9.32 4.81 -14.97
C PHE A 98 8.18 5.52 -15.69
N ASN A 99 8.41 6.78 -16.06
CA ASN A 99 7.50 7.56 -16.88
C ASN A 99 7.94 7.44 -18.34
N VAL A 100 7.08 6.88 -19.17
CA VAL A 100 7.29 6.77 -20.61
C VAL A 100 6.47 7.85 -21.29
N TYR A 101 7.13 8.77 -22.00
CA TYR A 101 6.53 9.87 -22.75
C TYR A 101 6.40 9.46 -24.23
N PRO A 102 5.20 9.06 -24.72
CA PRO A 102 5.03 8.61 -26.11
C PRO A 102 5.38 9.69 -27.13
N ALA A 103 5.17 10.95 -26.76
CA ALA A 103 5.55 12.11 -27.58
C ALA A 103 6.35 13.11 -26.73
N PRO A 104 7.64 13.35 -27.02
CA PRO A 104 8.50 14.21 -26.20
C PRO A 104 8.01 15.66 -26.03
N VAL A 105 7.20 16.16 -26.96
CA VAL A 105 6.63 17.52 -26.92
C VAL A 105 5.42 17.62 -26.01
N VAL A 106 4.72 16.50 -25.75
CA VAL A 106 3.52 16.46 -24.92
C VAL A 106 3.89 16.01 -23.49
N PRO A 107 3.38 16.66 -22.44
CA PRO A 107 3.67 16.27 -21.07
C PRO A 107 2.87 15.05 -20.58
N PHE A 108 2.13 14.36 -21.44
CA PHE A 108 1.46 13.11 -21.14
C PHE A 108 2.45 11.95 -21.03
N TYR A 109 2.27 11.09 -20.07
CA TYR A 109 3.08 9.87 -19.90
C TYR A 109 2.27 8.69 -19.39
N VAL A 110 2.77 7.50 -19.68
CA VAL A 110 2.39 6.25 -19.03
C VAL A 110 3.44 5.95 -17.96
N ALA A 111 2.98 5.62 -16.77
CA ALA A 111 3.82 5.32 -15.62
C ALA A 111 3.75 3.82 -15.32
N VAL A 112 4.89 3.16 -15.19
CA VAL A 112 5.00 1.75 -14.78
C VAL A 112 6.09 1.60 -13.74
N GLY A 113 5.87 0.75 -12.75
CA GLY A 113 6.86 0.56 -11.69
C GLY A 113 6.34 -0.26 -10.54
N ALA A 114 6.84 0.01 -9.34
CA ALA A 114 6.43 -0.68 -8.14
C ALA A 114 6.59 0.20 -6.89
N TYR A 115 5.76 -0.11 -5.90
CA TYR A 115 5.88 0.35 -4.52
C TYR A 115 6.41 -0.77 -3.65
N PHE A 116 7.19 -0.42 -2.60
CA PHE A 116 7.88 -1.37 -1.72
C PHE A 116 7.66 -1.00 -0.26
N GLY A 117 7.54 -2.01 0.60
CA GLY A 117 7.33 -1.80 2.04
C GLY A 117 5.90 -1.36 2.38
N GLY A 118 5.67 -0.94 3.61
CA GLY A 118 4.36 -0.46 4.06
C GLY A 118 3.24 -1.48 3.84
N GLY A 119 3.50 -2.76 4.08
CA GLY A 119 2.52 -3.84 3.86
C GLY A 119 1.33 -3.80 4.81
N THR A 120 1.43 -3.15 5.96
CA THR A 120 0.31 -2.97 6.89
C THR A 120 -0.61 -1.86 6.39
N LEU A 121 -1.86 -2.21 6.07
CA LEU A 121 -2.89 -1.25 5.69
C LEU A 121 -3.58 -0.64 6.90
N LEU A 122 -3.86 -1.47 7.90
CA LEU A 122 -4.56 -1.10 9.11
C LEU A 122 -3.95 -1.87 10.27
N LYS A 123 -3.54 -1.16 11.31
CA LYS A 123 -3.17 -1.73 12.58
C LYS A 123 -4.33 -1.53 13.56
N ILE A 124 -4.72 -2.58 14.24
CA ILE A 124 -5.80 -2.57 15.24
C ILE A 124 -5.20 -2.96 16.59
N SER A 125 -5.53 -2.23 17.62
CA SER A 125 -5.16 -2.54 19.00
C SER A 125 -6.32 -2.27 19.93
N GLY A 126 -6.46 -3.07 20.98
CA GLY A 126 -7.47 -2.91 22.01
C GLY A 126 -7.06 -3.63 23.29
N GLN A 127 -7.76 -3.36 24.37
CA GLN A 127 -7.53 -4.04 25.63
C GLN A 127 -8.88 -4.37 26.29
N ALA A 128 -9.01 -5.62 26.69
CA ALA A 128 -10.12 -6.10 27.50
C ALA A 128 -9.56 -7.02 28.60
N PRO A 129 -9.38 -6.50 29.84
CA PRO A 129 -8.73 -7.24 30.92
C PRO A 129 -9.42 -8.57 31.24
N GLU A 130 -10.73 -8.69 30.97
CA GLU A 130 -11.51 -9.91 31.18
C GLU A 130 -11.02 -11.06 30.27
N LEU A 131 -10.38 -10.75 29.16
CA LEU A 131 -9.83 -11.72 28.22
C LEU A 131 -8.48 -12.30 28.65
N ALA A 132 -7.82 -11.71 29.65
CA ALA A 132 -6.53 -12.18 30.14
C ALA A 132 -6.57 -13.65 30.60
N ALA A 133 -7.69 -14.09 31.17
CA ALA A 133 -7.89 -15.48 31.56
C ALA A 133 -7.88 -16.48 30.39
N LEU A 134 -8.13 -16.02 29.17
CA LEU A 134 -8.14 -16.86 27.96
C LEU A 134 -6.75 -17.13 27.40
N ALA A 135 -5.79 -16.27 27.65
CA ALA A 135 -4.42 -16.41 27.16
C ALA A 135 -3.77 -17.71 27.64
N SER A 136 -4.04 -18.13 28.89
CA SER A 136 -3.50 -19.35 29.48
C SER A 136 -4.09 -20.66 28.91
N THR A 137 -5.22 -20.58 28.22
CA THR A 137 -5.96 -21.75 27.69
C THR A 137 -5.94 -21.85 26.16
N ASN A 138 -5.00 -21.14 25.49
CA ASN A 138 -5.05 -20.92 24.03
C ASN A 138 -6.44 -20.45 23.56
N GLY A 139 -7.16 -19.76 24.43
CA GLY A 139 -8.44 -19.14 24.15
C GLY A 139 -8.26 -17.85 23.37
N GLY A 140 -9.34 -17.33 22.81
CA GLY A 140 -9.36 -16.04 22.10
C GLY A 140 -10.74 -15.43 22.18
N ALA A 141 -10.82 -14.14 21.91
CA ALA A 141 -12.09 -13.45 21.73
C ALA A 141 -12.63 -13.72 20.32
N VAL A 142 -13.90 -14.01 20.22
CA VAL A 142 -14.57 -14.09 18.91
C VAL A 142 -15.12 -12.71 18.56
N ILE A 143 -14.53 -12.09 17.54
CA ILE A 143 -14.93 -10.77 17.05
C ILE A 143 -15.24 -10.93 15.56
N GLY A 144 -16.47 -10.59 15.15
CA GLY A 144 -16.86 -10.66 13.74
C GLY A 144 -16.70 -12.07 13.11
N GLY A 145 -16.85 -13.14 13.91
CA GLY A 145 -16.71 -14.52 13.44
C GLY A 145 -15.27 -15.05 13.41
N TYR A 146 -14.27 -14.24 13.82
CA TYR A 146 -12.87 -14.65 13.89
C TYR A 146 -12.43 -14.81 15.33
N LYS A 147 -11.77 -15.92 15.64
CA LYS A 147 -11.13 -16.14 16.93
C LYS A 147 -9.78 -15.45 16.94
N ILE A 148 -9.67 -14.37 17.72
CA ILE A 148 -8.49 -13.52 17.81
C ILE A 148 -7.76 -13.87 19.11
N PRO A 149 -6.51 -14.35 19.04
CA PRO A 149 -5.68 -14.57 20.22
C PRO A 149 -5.45 -13.28 21.00
N VAL A 150 -5.33 -13.42 22.32
CA VAL A 150 -5.05 -12.31 23.24
C VAL A 150 -3.78 -12.60 24.02
N ASP A 151 -3.09 -11.55 24.47
CA ASP A 151 -1.94 -11.70 25.35
C ASP A 151 -2.37 -11.95 26.82
N PRO A 152 -1.42 -12.29 27.75
CA PRO A 152 -1.71 -12.50 29.15
C PRO A 152 -2.30 -11.29 29.89
N GLN A 153 -2.27 -10.10 29.30
CA GLN A 153 -2.84 -8.87 29.84
C GLN A 153 -4.21 -8.55 29.24
N GLY A 154 -4.73 -9.40 28.33
CA GLY A 154 -5.98 -9.18 27.62
C GLY A 154 -5.88 -8.16 26.49
N ASN A 155 -4.67 -7.92 25.96
CA ASN A 155 -4.50 -7.06 24.80
C ASN A 155 -4.83 -7.80 23.51
N ILE A 156 -5.45 -7.09 22.60
CA ILE A 156 -5.71 -7.48 21.21
C ILE A 156 -4.81 -6.64 20.35
N SER A 157 -4.03 -7.26 19.46
CA SER A 157 -3.20 -6.55 18.49
C SER A 157 -3.13 -7.34 17.18
N GLY A 158 -3.30 -6.63 16.08
CA GLY A 158 -3.32 -7.22 14.75
C GLY A 158 -3.74 -6.21 13.70
N GLY A 159 -4.32 -6.68 12.60
CA GLY A 159 -4.81 -5.81 11.56
C GLY A 159 -4.88 -6.44 10.18
N LEU A 160 -4.78 -5.60 9.16
CA LEU A 160 -4.79 -5.98 7.75
C LEU A 160 -3.43 -5.70 7.13
N LYS A 161 -2.86 -6.69 6.45
CA LYS A 161 -1.64 -6.55 5.66
C LYS A 161 -1.87 -6.92 4.20
N VAL A 162 -1.08 -6.34 3.33
CA VAL A 162 -1.02 -6.62 1.89
C VAL A 162 0.42 -6.92 1.48
N ASN A 163 0.63 -7.28 0.22
CA ASN A 163 1.97 -7.53 -0.30
C ASN A 163 2.87 -6.29 -0.13
N SER A 164 4.09 -6.52 0.35
CA SER A 164 5.10 -5.46 0.47
C SER A 164 5.63 -5.01 -0.89
N PHE A 165 5.56 -5.84 -1.92
CA PHE A 165 5.87 -5.51 -3.31
C PHE A 165 4.55 -5.34 -4.08
N ARG A 166 4.32 -4.13 -4.61
CA ARG A 166 3.09 -3.76 -5.29
C ARG A 166 3.40 -3.19 -6.67
N PRO A 167 3.23 -3.97 -7.74
CA PRO A 167 3.29 -3.45 -9.10
C PRO A 167 2.35 -2.27 -9.29
N TYR A 168 2.77 -1.31 -10.10
CA TYR A 168 2.04 -0.08 -10.37
C TYR A 168 1.96 0.19 -11.86
N ILE A 169 0.80 0.62 -12.31
CA ILE A 169 0.58 1.19 -13.63
C ILE A 169 -0.29 2.45 -13.51
N GLY A 170 -0.01 3.44 -14.33
CA GLY A 170 -0.77 4.68 -14.31
C GLY A 170 -0.55 5.51 -15.56
N ILE A 171 -1.23 6.63 -15.60
CA ILE A 171 -1.07 7.69 -16.57
C ILE A 171 -0.86 9.00 -15.84
N GLY A 172 -0.21 9.96 -16.48
CA GLY A 172 -0.02 11.24 -15.85
C GLY A 172 0.17 12.36 -16.86
N TRP A 173 0.08 13.56 -16.32
CA TRP A 173 0.28 14.80 -17.06
C TRP A 173 1.26 15.69 -16.31
N GLY A 174 2.28 16.18 -17.02
CA GLY A 174 3.35 16.99 -16.45
C GLY A 174 4.71 16.34 -16.71
N ARG A 175 5.78 16.97 -16.25
CA ARG A 175 7.14 16.44 -16.41
C ARG A 175 7.78 16.19 -15.06
N ALA A 176 8.36 15.00 -14.90
CA ALA A 176 9.11 14.66 -13.71
C ALA A 176 10.39 15.51 -13.56
N ILE A 177 10.97 15.89 -14.72
CA ILE A 177 12.07 16.85 -14.79
C ILE A 177 11.57 18.06 -15.58
N PRO A 178 11.33 19.20 -14.92
CA PRO A 178 10.83 20.39 -15.59
C PRO A 178 11.81 20.95 -16.64
N GLY A 179 11.27 21.46 -17.74
CA GLY A 179 12.07 22.25 -18.69
C GLY A 179 12.37 23.66 -18.16
N LYS A 180 11.53 24.17 -17.24
CA LYS A 180 11.71 25.40 -16.44
C LYS A 180 12.01 25.00 -15.00
N LEU A 181 12.17 25.97 -14.12
CA LEU A 181 12.49 25.71 -12.70
C LEU A 181 11.44 24.83 -11.99
N VAL A 182 10.17 25.03 -12.29
CA VAL A 182 9.04 24.37 -11.59
C VAL A 182 8.02 23.85 -12.60
N ASN A 183 7.39 22.72 -12.28
CA ASN A 183 6.27 22.16 -13.02
C ASN A 183 5.30 21.45 -12.09
N PHE A 184 4.01 21.57 -12.38
CA PHE A 184 2.95 20.77 -11.77
C PHE A 184 2.73 19.50 -12.57
N ALA A 185 2.46 18.40 -11.88
CA ALA A 185 2.11 17.14 -12.51
C ALA A 185 0.98 16.45 -11.74
N LEU A 186 0.23 15.63 -12.46
CA LEU A 186 -0.86 14.83 -11.94
C LEU A 186 -0.65 13.39 -12.37
N ASP A 187 -0.71 12.45 -11.42
CA ASP A 187 -0.70 11.01 -11.69
C ASP A 187 -2.04 10.40 -11.27
N LEU A 188 -2.55 9.53 -12.13
CA LEU A 188 -3.66 8.64 -11.84
C LEU A 188 -3.22 7.22 -12.17
N GLY A 189 -3.36 6.30 -11.22
CA GLY A 189 -2.90 4.94 -11.43
C GLY A 189 -3.45 3.95 -10.44
N VAL A 190 -2.89 2.75 -10.46
CA VAL A 190 -3.34 1.61 -9.67
C VAL A 190 -2.14 0.84 -9.14
N GLN A 191 -2.15 0.53 -7.85
CA GLN A 191 -1.23 -0.43 -7.23
C GLN A 191 -1.93 -1.78 -7.12
N PHE A 192 -1.26 -2.85 -7.53
CA PHE A 192 -1.72 -4.23 -7.36
C PHE A 192 -1.12 -4.78 -6.06
N GLN A 193 -1.89 -4.67 -4.98
CA GLN A 193 -1.40 -4.98 -3.63
C GLN A 193 -1.70 -6.39 -3.14
N GLY A 194 -2.40 -7.20 -3.93
CA GLY A 194 -2.83 -8.55 -3.55
C GLY A 194 -4.02 -8.54 -2.61
N LYS A 195 -4.52 -9.73 -2.29
CA LYS A 195 -5.63 -9.89 -1.35
C LYS A 195 -5.14 -9.50 0.06
N PRO A 196 -5.84 -8.60 0.78
CA PRO A 196 -5.55 -8.33 2.17
C PRO A 196 -5.71 -9.57 3.04
N GLU A 197 -4.80 -9.74 3.97
CA GLU A 197 -4.78 -10.82 4.95
C GLU A 197 -4.92 -10.23 6.35
N LEU A 198 -5.73 -10.87 7.18
CA LEU A 198 -5.77 -10.59 8.61
C LEU A 198 -4.51 -11.15 9.28
N TYR A 199 -3.95 -10.41 10.20
CA TYR A 199 -2.85 -10.87 11.03
C TYR A 199 -3.08 -10.48 12.49
N THR A 200 -2.47 -11.20 13.41
CA THR A 200 -2.38 -10.85 14.83
C THR A 200 -0.93 -10.98 15.29
N ASP A 201 -0.58 -10.20 16.29
CA ASP A 201 0.76 -10.25 16.91
C ASP A 201 0.88 -11.39 17.94
N TYR A 202 -0.24 -12.06 18.30
CA TYR A 202 -0.28 -13.05 19.40
C TYR A 202 -0.59 -14.48 18.96
N GLY A 203 -0.38 -14.83 17.69
CA GLY A 203 -0.58 -16.19 17.18
C GLY A 203 -1.21 -16.24 15.79
N GLU A 204 -2.01 -17.25 15.54
CA GLU A 204 -2.75 -17.40 14.29
C GLU A 204 -4.22 -17.04 14.48
N ILE A 205 -4.80 -16.38 13.50
CA ILE A 205 -6.25 -16.10 13.48
C ILE A 205 -6.95 -17.32 12.93
N ASP A 206 -7.78 -17.95 13.76
CA ASP A 206 -8.58 -19.10 13.36
C ASP A 206 -9.99 -18.62 12.98
N PRO A 207 -10.51 -18.96 11.79
CA PRO A 207 -11.92 -18.73 11.46
C PRO A 207 -12.79 -19.62 12.35
N ALA A 208 -13.28 -19.09 13.46
CA ALA A 208 -13.99 -19.86 14.47
C ALA A 208 -15.37 -20.34 13.99
N ILE A 209 -16.05 -19.56 13.18
CA ILE A 209 -17.35 -19.87 12.54
C ILE A 209 -17.50 -18.93 11.36
N VAL A 210 -16.98 -19.26 10.22
CA VAL A 210 -17.33 -18.54 9.01
C VAL A 210 -18.33 -19.39 8.23
N GLU A 211 -19.59 -19.25 8.51
CA GLU A 211 -20.58 -19.38 7.46
C GLU A 211 -20.27 -18.28 6.45
N ASP A 212 -19.61 -18.66 5.36
CA ASP A 212 -19.43 -17.96 4.08
C ASP A 212 -19.68 -16.43 4.15
N ASP A 213 -18.80 -15.69 4.86
CA ASP A 213 -18.96 -14.23 4.94
C ASP A 213 -18.57 -13.60 3.61
N ASN A 214 -19.50 -13.70 2.67
CA ASN A 214 -19.43 -13.10 1.35
C ASN A 214 -19.08 -11.61 1.40
N THR A 215 -19.30 -10.93 2.52
CA THR A 215 -19.06 -9.49 2.70
C THR A 215 -17.58 -9.21 2.87
N PHE A 216 -16.89 -9.93 3.77
CA PHE A 216 -15.44 -9.73 3.95
C PHE A 216 -14.67 -10.12 2.68
N ASN A 217 -15.02 -11.22 2.05
CA ASN A 217 -14.39 -11.64 0.81
C ASN A 217 -14.60 -10.63 -0.33
N LYS A 218 -15.77 -10.05 -0.48
CA LYS A 218 -16.06 -8.99 -1.47
C LYS A 218 -15.21 -7.72 -1.19
N ILE A 219 -15.12 -7.30 0.06
CA ILE A 219 -14.29 -6.14 0.46
C ILE A 219 -12.81 -6.44 0.21
N ALA A 220 -12.33 -7.61 0.60
CA ALA A 220 -10.95 -8.03 0.38
C ALA A 220 -10.61 -8.13 -1.11
N ASP A 221 -11.56 -8.59 -1.94
CA ASP A 221 -11.38 -8.67 -3.39
C ASP A 221 -11.34 -7.27 -4.03
N ALA A 222 -12.14 -6.33 -3.57
CA ALA A 222 -12.10 -4.94 -4.01
C ALA A 222 -10.78 -4.26 -3.61
N LEU A 223 -10.23 -4.61 -2.46
CA LEU A 223 -8.98 -4.08 -1.94
C LEU A 223 -7.71 -4.71 -2.57
N LYS A 224 -7.82 -5.69 -3.47
CA LYS A 224 -6.67 -6.20 -4.24
C LYS A 224 -5.99 -5.13 -5.08
N VAL A 225 -6.75 -4.10 -5.43
CA VAL A 225 -6.34 -3.01 -6.29
C VAL A 225 -6.52 -1.70 -5.53
N TYR A 226 -5.46 -0.92 -5.41
CA TYR A 226 -5.49 0.36 -4.72
C TYR A 226 -5.37 1.52 -5.74
N PRO A 227 -6.44 2.28 -5.99
CA PRO A 227 -6.38 3.42 -6.89
C PRO A 227 -5.54 4.54 -6.27
N THR A 228 -4.73 5.17 -7.09
CA THR A 228 -3.86 6.27 -6.67
C THR A 228 -4.16 7.52 -7.48
N LEU A 229 -4.29 8.63 -6.77
CA LEU A 229 -4.34 9.97 -7.33
C LEU A 229 -3.28 10.80 -6.62
N THR A 230 -2.37 11.43 -7.39
CA THR A 230 -1.25 12.17 -6.82
C THR A 230 -1.04 13.49 -7.55
N PHE A 231 -1.04 14.58 -6.81
CA PHE A 231 -0.66 15.92 -7.26
C PHE A 231 0.79 16.16 -6.91
N LYS A 232 1.58 16.65 -7.85
CA LYS A 232 3.03 16.80 -7.71
C LYS A 232 3.48 18.20 -8.05
N LEU A 233 4.48 18.66 -7.32
CA LEU A 233 5.25 19.84 -7.61
C LEU A 233 6.69 19.40 -7.84
N ASN A 234 7.16 19.54 -9.07
CA ASN A 234 8.48 19.12 -9.48
C ASN A 234 9.37 20.33 -9.71
N PHE A 235 10.61 20.23 -9.23
CA PHE A 235 11.67 21.24 -9.36
C PHE A 235 12.82 20.65 -10.17
N ARG A 236 13.45 21.46 -11.01
CA ARG A 236 14.69 21.10 -11.68
C ARG A 236 15.86 21.50 -10.79
N ALA A 237 16.69 20.52 -10.40
CA ALA A 237 17.88 20.76 -9.59
C ALA A 237 19.06 21.19 -10.46
N PHE A 238 19.28 20.51 -11.60
CA PHE A 238 20.27 20.86 -12.63
C PHE A 238 19.96 20.23 -13.97
#